data_0cd13e3b6e48c9c5d9cc03fcff9bcd68
#
_entry.id   0cd13e3b6e48c9c5d9cc03fcff9bcd68
#
_cell.length_a   1.000
_cell.length_b   1.000
_cell.length_c   1.000
_cell.angle_alpha   90.00
_cell.angle_beta   90.00
_cell.angle_gamma   90.00
#
_symmetry.space_group_name_H-M   'P 1'
#
loop_
_entity.id
_entity.type
_entity.pdbx_description
1 polymer ?
#
loop_
_entity_poly.entity_id
_entity_poly.type
_entity_poly.pdbx_seq_one_letter_code
_entity_poly.pdbx_strand_id
1 'polypeptide(L)'
;MLTSIRSFFNHPGVRRTYVRLRVPLAIVAIVAAFPFLRRDWLVAGFVVSMVGEFIQLWSFASLDKNSDLAIRGPYAMVRNPMYLGRYFIILGGLMLLGQWWLLVVFTVIYYFYMVNRVKREEEYLRGVLGAPYAEYLRTVNRFLPGAPLP
;
A
#
# COMPACT_ATOMS: atom_id res chain seq x y z
N MET A 1 28.65 1.30 -4.43
CA MET A 1 27.99 0.91 -3.16
C MET A 1 26.51 0.54 -3.33
N LEU A 2 25.68 1.36 -3.99
CA LEU A 2 24.25 1.07 -4.23
C LEU A 2 23.99 -0.14 -5.14
N THR A 3 24.84 -0.37 -6.13
CA THR A 3 24.76 -1.54 -7.05
C THR A 3 25.03 -2.85 -6.31
N SER A 4 25.96 -2.87 -5.34
CA SER A 4 26.30 -4.05 -4.55
C SER A 4 25.19 -4.44 -3.59
N ILE A 5 24.50 -3.46 -2.98
CA ILE A 5 23.33 -3.69 -2.12
C ILE A 5 22.17 -4.27 -2.94
N ARG A 6 21.96 -3.73 -4.13
CA ARG A 6 20.90 -4.18 -5.05
C ARG A 6 21.12 -5.60 -5.57
N SER A 7 22.37 -5.99 -5.84
CA SER A 7 22.72 -7.37 -6.24
C SER A 7 22.53 -8.36 -5.10
N PHE A 8 22.86 -7.99 -3.86
CA PHE A 8 22.65 -8.83 -2.68
C PHE A 8 21.17 -9.16 -2.46
N PHE A 9 20.27 -8.16 -2.53
CA PHE A 9 18.83 -8.38 -2.34
C PHE A 9 18.16 -9.10 -3.52
N ASN A 10 18.77 -9.08 -4.70
CA ASN A 10 18.27 -9.81 -5.86
C ASN A 10 18.82 -11.25 -5.96
N HIS A 11 19.69 -11.67 -5.04
CA HIS A 11 20.21 -13.03 -5.04
C HIS A 11 19.07 -14.03 -4.77
N PRO A 12 18.90 -15.08 -5.62
CA PRO A 12 17.78 -16.03 -5.50
C PRO A 12 17.66 -16.68 -4.14
N GLY A 13 18.78 -16.97 -3.49
CA GLY A 13 18.82 -17.54 -2.13
C GLY A 13 18.28 -16.58 -1.07
N VAL A 14 18.71 -15.32 -1.09
CA VAL A 14 18.25 -14.28 -0.15
C VAL A 14 16.75 -14.04 -0.31
N ARG A 15 16.26 -13.96 -1.55
CA ARG A 15 14.84 -13.81 -1.84
C ARG A 15 14.01 -14.99 -1.33
N ARG A 16 14.49 -16.23 -1.51
CA ARG A 16 13.79 -17.44 -1.04
C ARG A 16 13.72 -17.47 0.49
N THR A 17 14.81 -17.14 1.16
CA THR A 17 14.89 -17.07 2.62
C THR A 17 13.97 -15.96 3.16
N TYR A 18 13.99 -14.78 2.56
CA TYR A 18 13.08 -13.67 2.91
C TYR A 18 11.61 -14.06 2.78
N VAL A 19 11.22 -14.68 1.67
CA VAL A 19 9.83 -15.11 1.44
C VAL A 19 9.41 -16.16 2.46
N ARG A 20 10.32 -17.06 2.86
CA ARG A 20 10.06 -18.09 3.89
C ARG A 20 9.90 -17.50 5.28
N LEU A 21 10.76 -16.53 5.63
CA LEU A 21 10.83 -15.98 6.98
C LEU A 21 9.87 -14.83 7.23
N ARG A 22 9.34 -14.19 6.20
CA ARG A 22 8.47 -12.99 6.35
C ARG A 22 7.24 -13.23 7.23
N VAL A 23 6.60 -14.40 7.10
CA VAL A 23 5.40 -14.72 7.88
C VAL A 23 5.76 -15.03 9.34
N PRO A 24 6.69 -15.95 9.65
CA PRO A 24 7.09 -16.18 11.02
C PRO A 24 7.68 -14.93 11.70
N LEU A 25 8.46 -14.12 10.99
CA LEU A 25 8.96 -12.86 11.54
C LEU A 25 7.83 -11.85 11.82
N ALA A 26 6.83 -11.77 10.96
CA ALA A 26 5.65 -10.94 11.20
C ALA A 26 4.86 -11.41 12.44
N ILE A 27 4.67 -12.71 12.59
CA ILE A 27 4.02 -13.29 13.78
C ILE A 27 4.81 -12.97 15.04
N VAL A 28 6.12 -13.17 15.04
CA VAL A 28 7.00 -12.85 16.17
C VAL A 28 6.92 -11.36 16.50
N ALA A 29 6.95 -10.49 15.50
CA ALA A 29 6.84 -9.05 15.71
C ALA A 29 5.48 -8.64 16.31
N ILE A 30 4.37 -9.26 15.88
CA ILE A 30 3.03 -9.02 16.43
C ILE A 30 2.96 -9.48 17.89
N VAL A 31 3.46 -10.69 18.19
CA VAL A 31 3.50 -11.23 19.56
C VAL A 31 4.38 -10.36 20.47
N ALA A 32 5.53 -9.94 19.99
CA ALA A 32 6.44 -9.07 20.74
C ALA A 32 5.86 -7.65 20.97
N ALA A 33 5.00 -7.18 20.07
CA ALA A 33 4.33 -5.88 20.21
C ALA A 33 3.16 -5.93 21.23
N PHE A 34 2.61 -7.11 21.51
CA PHE A 34 1.43 -7.27 22.36
C PHE A 34 1.52 -6.59 23.75
N PRO A 35 2.64 -6.70 24.51
CA PRO A 35 2.79 -6.03 25.81
C PRO A 35 2.82 -4.51 25.71
N PHE A 36 3.11 -3.94 24.54
CA PHE A 36 3.22 -2.50 24.30
C PHE A 36 1.92 -1.85 23.81
N LEU A 37 0.85 -2.64 23.66
CA LEU A 37 -0.45 -2.14 23.19
C LEU A 37 -1.06 -1.18 24.23
N ARG A 38 -1.44 0.01 23.73
CA ARG A 38 -2.07 1.05 24.53
C ARG A 38 -3.58 1.02 24.33
N ARG A 39 -4.30 0.78 25.44
CA ARG A 39 -5.78 0.69 25.42
C ARG A 39 -6.44 1.98 24.95
N ASP A 40 -5.85 3.14 25.28
CA ASP A 40 -6.34 4.47 24.87
C ASP A 40 -6.41 4.66 23.36
N TRP A 41 -5.54 3.96 22.61
CA TRP A 41 -5.43 4.04 21.16
C TRP A 41 -6.17 2.91 20.43
N LEU A 42 -6.73 1.96 21.18
CA LEU A 42 -7.31 0.75 20.60
C LEU A 42 -8.50 1.08 19.68
N VAL A 43 -9.43 1.90 20.13
CA VAL A 43 -10.61 2.28 19.34
C VAL A 43 -10.20 3.07 18.10
N ALA A 44 -9.32 4.08 18.26
CA ALA A 44 -8.86 4.90 17.14
C ALA A 44 -8.09 4.07 16.11
N GLY A 45 -7.15 3.24 16.54
CA GLY A 45 -6.39 2.36 15.65
C GLY A 45 -7.26 1.34 14.93
N PHE A 46 -8.24 0.77 15.62
CA PHE A 46 -9.22 -0.15 15.03
C PHE A 46 -10.06 0.54 13.96
N VAL A 47 -10.61 1.73 14.24
CA VAL A 47 -11.41 2.49 13.26
C VAL A 47 -10.59 2.81 12.03
N VAL A 48 -9.35 3.29 12.19
CA VAL A 48 -8.46 3.60 11.07
C VAL A 48 -8.16 2.34 10.24
N SER A 49 -7.90 1.20 10.88
CA SER A 49 -7.71 -0.08 10.18
C SER A 49 -8.96 -0.52 9.43
N MET A 50 -10.14 -0.35 10.01
CA MET A 50 -11.42 -0.69 9.35
C MET A 50 -11.69 0.16 8.12
N VAL A 51 -11.37 1.45 8.16
CA VAL A 51 -11.42 2.32 6.97
C VAL A 51 -10.50 1.78 5.87
N GLY A 52 -9.29 1.39 6.23
CA GLY A 52 -8.34 0.78 5.30
C GLY A 52 -8.86 -0.52 4.67
N GLU A 53 -9.43 -1.40 5.48
CA GLU A 53 -10.02 -2.67 5.04
C GLU A 53 -11.22 -2.42 4.11
N PHE A 54 -12.09 -1.49 4.44
CA PHE A 54 -13.21 -1.09 3.59
C PHE A 54 -12.73 -0.62 2.21
N ILE A 55 -11.70 0.24 2.16
CA ILE A 55 -11.10 0.70 0.90
C ILE A 55 -10.54 -0.50 0.12
N GLN A 56 -9.88 -1.46 0.77
CA GLN A 56 -9.33 -2.65 0.11
C GLN A 56 -10.43 -3.53 -0.48
N LEU A 57 -11.46 -3.84 0.32
CA LEU A 57 -12.59 -4.67 -0.12
C LEU A 57 -13.34 -4.02 -1.27
N TRP A 58 -13.60 -2.71 -1.18
CA TRP A 58 -14.25 -1.97 -2.26
C TRP A 58 -13.39 -1.95 -3.52
N SER A 59 -12.09 -1.75 -3.39
CA SER A 59 -11.16 -1.80 -4.52
C SER A 59 -11.15 -3.18 -5.18
N PHE A 60 -11.11 -4.24 -4.39
CA PHE A 60 -11.13 -5.61 -4.88
C PHE A 60 -12.46 -5.95 -5.57
N ALA A 61 -13.59 -5.54 -5.00
CA ALA A 61 -14.92 -5.74 -5.58
C ALA A 61 -15.13 -4.96 -6.88
N SER A 62 -14.39 -3.86 -7.07
CA SER A 62 -14.47 -3.02 -8.27
C SER A 62 -13.55 -3.48 -9.41
N LEU A 63 -12.70 -4.50 -9.16
CA LEU A 63 -11.90 -5.13 -10.20
C LEU A 63 -12.79 -6.07 -11.03
N ASP A 64 -13.07 -5.66 -12.27
CA ASP A 64 -13.76 -6.51 -13.22
C ASP A 64 -12.75 -7.46 -13.88
N LYS A 65 -13.01 -8.77 -13.78
CA LYS A 65 -12.13 -9.79 -14.35
C LYS A 65 -12.07 -9.77 -15.90
N ASN A 66 -13.04 -9.11 -16.53
CA ASN A 66 -13.19 -9.06 -17.98
C ASN A 66 -12.85 -7.70 -18.59
N SER A 67 -12.45 -6.70 -17.78
CA SER A 67 -12.07 -5.39 -18.28
C SER A 67 -10.56 -5.19 -18.21
N ASP A 68 -9.97 -4.75 -19.32
CA ASP A 68 -8.54 -4.47 -19.42
C ASP A 68 -8.10 -3.29 -18.53
N LEU A 69 -9.04 -2.41 -18.17
CA LEU A 69 -8.77 -1.23 -17.35
C LEU A 69 -9.89 -1.00 -16.32
N ALA A 70 -9.54 -1.11 -15.04
CA ALA A 70 -10.44 -0.80 -13.93
C ALA A 70 -10.49 0.71 -13.67
N ILE A 71 -11.57 1.36 -14.09
CA ILE A 71 -11.81 2.81 -13.91
C ILE A 71 -13.09 3.10 -13.11
N ARG A 72 -13.66 2.09 -12.45
CA ARG A 72 -14.90 2.20 -11.68
C ARG A 72 -14.65 2.16 -10.17
N GLY A 73 -15.65 2.60 -9.40
CA GLY A 73 -15.58 2.60 -7.95
C GLY A 73 -14.43 3.48 -7.43
N PRO A 74 -13.61 3.00 -6.48
CA PRO A 74 -12.51 3.76 -5.91
C PRO A 74 -11.43 4.11 -6.93
N TYR A 75 -11.31 3.35 -8.04
CA TYR A 75 -10.38 3.67 -9.14
C TYR A 75 -10.79 4.89 -9.96
N ALA A 76 -12.05 5.31 -9.90
CA ALA A 76 -12.49 6.59 -10.48
C ALA A 76 -12.03 7.79 -9.64
N MET A 77 -11.75 7.59 -8.35
CA MET A 77 -11.36 8.66 -7.43
C MET A 77 -9.83 8.77 -7.28
N VAL A 78 -9.16 7.62 -7.15
CA VAL A 78 -7.70 7.51 -7.03
C VAL A 78 -7.21 6.32 -7.84
N ARG A 79 -6.06 6.48 -8.50
CA ARG A 79 -5.51 5.41 -9.36
C ARG A 79 -5.05 4.18 -8.58
N ASN A 80 -4.70 4.37 -7.32
CA ASN A 80 -4.08 3.32 -6.51
C ASN A 80 -4.76 3.15 -5.15
N PRO A 81 -6.09 2.86 -5.11
CA PRO A 81 -6.84 2.78 -3.86
C PRO A 81 -6.41 1.61 -2.97
N MET A 82 -5.94 0.50 -3.55
CA MET A 82 -5.42 -0.64 -2.79
C MET A 82 -4.19 -0.29 -1.95
N TYR A 83 -3.29 0.58 -2.47
CA TYR A 83 -2.14 1.04 -1.68
C TYR A 83 -2.59 1.97 -0.55
N LEU A 84 -3.59 2.81 -0.81
CA LEU A 84 -4.17 3.69 0.21
C LEU A 84 -4.84 2.88 1.33
N GLY A 85 -5.64 1.86 0.98
CA GLY A 85 -6.24 0.96 1.95
C GLY A 85 -5.19 0.26 2.82
N ARG A 86 -4.15 -0.29 2.20
CA ARG A 86 -3.03 -0.92 2.92
C ARG A 86 -2.30 0.03 3.86
N TYR A 87 -2.14 1.29 3.44
CA TYR A 87 -1.56 2.32 4.29
C TYR A 87 -2.36 2.49 5.58
N PHE A 88 -3.68 2.65 5.49
CA PHE A 88 -4.54 2.83 6.67
C PHE A 88 -4.60 1.60 7.57
N ILE A 89 -4.58 0.38 7.01
CA ILE A 89 -4.54 -0.86 7.80
C ILE A 89 -3.28 -0.89 8.67
N ILE A 90 -2.12 -0.65 8.08
CA ILE A 90 -0.84 -0.68 8.81
C ILE A 90 -0.76 0.50 9.78
N LEU A 91 -1.18 1.69 9.36
CA LEU A 91 -1.20 2.89 10.20
C LEU A 91 -2.04 2.65 11.46
N GLY A 92 -3.27 2.12 11.30
CA GLY A 92 -4.14 1.81 12.43
C GLY A 92 -3.52 0.76 13.37
N GLY A 93 -2.86 -0.26 12.82
CA GLY A 93 -2.11 -1.24 13.61
C GLY A 93 -0.96 -0.60 14.41
N LEU A 94 -0.20 0.32 13.81
CA LEU A 94 0.87 1.06 14.49
C LEU A 94 0.33 2.04 15.55
N MET A 95 -0.84 2.62 15.35
CA MET A 95 -1.50 3.46 16.35
C MET A 95 -1.72 2.73 17.66
N LEU A 96 -1.94 1.41 17.64
CA LEU A 96 -2.09 0.61 18.86
C LEU A 96 -0.88 0.66 19.79
N LEU A 97 0.30 0.99 19.26
CA LEU A 97 1.52 1.16 20.06
C LEU A 97 1.58 2.53 20.76
N GLY A 98 0.70 3.47 20.40
CA GLY A 98 0.60 4.79 21.01
C GLY A 98 1.85 5.66 20.87
N GLN A 99 2.68 5.39 19.85
CA GLN A 99 3.93 6.09 19.60
C GLN A 99 3.81 6.94 18.33
N TRP A 100 3.54 8.23 18.48
CA TRP A 100 3.32 9.15 17.36
C TRP A 100 4.49 9.22 16.37
N TRP A 101 5.74 9.11 16.85
CA TRP A 101 6.92 9.14 16.00
C TRP A 101 6.99 7.94 15.03
N LEU A 102 6.48 6.76 15.44
CA LEU A 102 6.37 5.59 14.56
C LEU A 102 5.43 5.87 13.38
N LEU A 103 4.34 6.60 13.62
CA LEU A 103 3.38 6.94 12.58
C LEU A 103 4.04 7.86 11.54
N VAL A 104 4.82 8.83 12.00
CA VAL A 104 5.57 9.73 11.10
C VAL A 104 6.61 8.97 10.28
N VAL A 105 7.45 8.18 10.95
CA VAL A 105 8.50 7.38 10.28
C VAL A 105 7.88 6.41 9.28
N PHE A 106 6.83 5.70 9.67
CA PHE A 106 6.10 4.80 8.78
C PHE A 106 5.53 5.54 7.58
N THR A 107 4.86 6.68 7.78
CA THR A 107 4.25 7.47 6.70
C THR A 107 5.29 7.91 5.68
N VAL A 108 6.45 8.39 6.14
CA VAL A 108 7.55 8.81 5.25
C VAL A 108 8.10 7.63 4.46
N ILE A 109 8.41 6.52 5.13
CA ILE A 109 8.95 5.32 4.47
C ILE A 109 7.92 4.75 3.48
N TYR A 110 6.66 4.65 3.90
CA TYR A 110 5.59 4.13 3.06
C TYR A 110 5.33 4.99 1.84
N TYR A 111 5.37 6.32 1.99
CA TYR A 111 5.23 7.26 0.88
C TYR A 111 6.30 7.01 -0.20
N PHE A 112 7.57 6.95 0.16
CA PHE A 112 8.65 6.69 -0.80
C PHE A 112 8.55 5.28 -1.42
N TYR A 113 8.22 4.28 -0.61
CA TYR A 113 7.97 2.93 -1.12
C TYR A 113 6.85 2.92 -2.15
N MET A 114 5.70 3.53 -1.83
CA MET A 114 4.51 3.58 -2.65
C MET A 114 4.76 4.33 -3.96
N VAL A 115 5.38 5.52 -3.90
CA VAL A 115 5.69 6.30 -5.12
C VAL A 115 6.57 5.50 -6.08
N ASN A 116 7.63 4.87 -5.58
CA ASN A 116 8.51 4.06 -6.41
C ASN A 116 7.85 2.79 -6.96
N ARG A 117 6.96 2.18 -6.17
CA ARG A 117 6.24 0.97 -6.59
C ARG A 117 5.22 1.28 -7.67
N VAL A 118 4.37 2.29 -7.40
CA VAL A 118 3.32 2.73 -8.32
C VAL A 118 3.90 3.24 -9.64
N LYS A 119 4.99 4.02 -9.61
CA LYS A 119 5.63 4.49 -10.83
C LYS A 119 6.00 3.34 -11.77
N ARG A 120 6.60 2.27 -11.24
CA ARG A 120 6.97 1.09 -12.05
C ARG A 120 5.75 0.34 -12.59
N GLU A 121 4.68 0.28 -11.81
CA GLU A 121 3.43 -0.35 -12.20
C GLU A 121 2.71 0.46 -13.29
N GLU A 122 2.66 1.78 -13.15
CA GLU A 122 2.11 2.70 -14.16
C GLU A 122 2.91 2.64 -15.48
N GLU A 123 4.25 2.56 -15.41
CA GLU A 123 5.10 2.39 -16.61
C GLU A 123 4.82 1.07 -17.33
N TYR A 124 4.67 -0.03 -16.58
CA TYR A 124 4.30 -1.33 -17.11
C TYR A 124 2.92 -1.31 -17.77
N LEU A 125 1.89 -0.79 -17.06
CA LEU A 125 0.52 -0.72 -17.56
C LEU A 125 0.40 0.20 -18.79
N ARG A 126 1.16 1.29 -18.84
CA ARG A 126 1.23 2.14 -20.04
C ARG A 126 1.74 1.39 -21.25
N GLY A 127 2.72 0.50 -21.07
CA GLY A 127 3.24 -0.34 -22.15
C GLY A 127 2.24 -1.40 -22.63
N VAL A 128 1.40 -1.91 -21.73
CA VAL A 128 0.44 -2.98 -22.06
C VAL A 128 -0.88 -2.43 -22.59
N LEU A 129 -1.43 -1.39 -21.95
CA LEU A 129 -2.77 -0.85 -22.24
C LEU A 129 -2.77 0.36 -23.18
N GLY A 130 -1.62 0.98 -23.43
CA GLY A 130 -1.46 2.06 -24.41
C GLY A 130 -2.24 3.33 -24.11
N ALA A 131 -2.88 3.88 -25.15
CA ALA A 131 -3.57 5.18 -25.10
C ALA A 131 -4.71 5.29 -24.08
N PRO A 132 -5.60 4.29 -23.85
CA PRO A 132 -6.64 4.36 -22.84
C PRO A 132 -6.09 4.56 -21.43
N TYR A 133 -4.96 3.90 -21.10
CA TYR A 133 -4.32 4.07 -19.80
C TYR A 133 -3.64 5.45 -19.67
N ALA A 134 -3.06 5.95 -20.76
CA ALA A 134 -2.46 7.29 -20.78
C ALA A 134 -3.49 8.39 -20.49
N GLU A 135 -4.72 8.26 -21.00
CA GLU A 135 -5.84 9.16 -20.70
C GLU A 135 -6.28 9.05 -19.24
N TYR A 136 -6.41 7.84 -18.72
CA TYR A 136 -6.71 7.60 -17.30
C TYR A 136 -5.68 8.25 -16.37
N LEU A 137 -4.37 8.23 -16.73
CA LEU A 137 -3.31 8.90 -15.97
C LEU A 137 -3.49 10.42 -15.89
N ARG A 138 -4.16 11.03 -16.86
CA ARG A 138 -4.42 12.50 -16.90
C ARG A 138 -5.65 12.89 -16.10
N THR A 139 -6.64 12.01 -16.00
CA THR A 139 -7.95 12.34 -15.43
C THR A 139 -8.08 11.97 -13.95
N VAL A 140 -7.32 11.00 -13.45
CA VAL A 140 -7.44 10.53 -12.08
C VAL A 140 -6.13 10.76 -11.31
N ASN A 141 -6.24 11.27 -10.09
CA ASN A 141 -5.09 11.50 -9.22
C ASN A 141 -4.48 10.18 -8.69
N ARG A 142 -3.18 10.22 -8.38
CA ARG A 142 -2.44 9.02 -7.97
C ARG A 142 -2.87 8.48 -6.62
N PHE A 143 -2.99 9.34 -5.59
CA PHE A 143 -3.20 8.94 -4.20
C PHE A 143 -4.30 9.72 -3.46
N LEU A 144 -4.54 10.96 -3.85
CA LEU A 144 -5.54 11.79 -3.21
C LEU A 144 -6.80 11.83 -4.07
N PRO A 145 -7.99 11.63 -3.47
CA PRO A 145 -9.24 11.86 -4.18
C PRO A 145 -9.27 13.31 -4.65
N GLY A 146 -9.54 13.51 -5.91
CA GLY A 146 -9.69 14.84 -6.50
C GLY A 146 -10.76 14.77 -7.56
N ALA A 147 -11.43 15.90 -7.82
CA ALA A 147 -12.27 15.99 -9.00
C ALA A 147 -11.42 15.64 -10.23
N PRO A 148 -11.95 14.89 -11.21
CA PRO A 148 -11.26 14.71 -12.46
C PRO A 148 -10.94 16.11 -13.00
N LEU A 149 -9.66 16.34 -13.29
CA LEU A 149 -9.26 17.57 -13.95
C LEU A 149 -9.98 17.64 -15.30
N PRO A 150 -10.60 18.77 -15.62
CA PRO A 150 -11.29 18.94 -16.88
C PRO A 150 -10.39 18.78 -18.09
#